data_3c9f58350ce621531a0aa6c6efa65a52
#
_entry.id   3c9f58350ce621531a0aa6c6efa65a52
#
_cell.length_a   1.000
_cell.length_b   1.000
_cell.length_c   1.000
_cell.angle_alpha   90.00
_cell.angle_beta   90.00
_cell.angle_gamma   90.00
#
_symmetry.space_group_name_H-M   'P 1'
#
loop_
_entity.id
_entity.type
_entity.pdbx_description
1 polymer ?
#
loop_
_entity_poly.entity_id
_entity_poly.type
_entity_poly.pdbx_seq_one_letter_code
_entity_poly.pdbx_strand_id
1 'polypeptide(L)'
;MIGTFAKTDVVKAFLTTPIREVARMMAEKKVGLVVLVDPKEQDRVVGVISERDVVKAVAYDIDLDGPCDSVATKNVITIEYDQPVAKAAEVFRKYHIRHVVVTKNGRLYGVLSIRDLIRDEDALREVAEFYEWTFEPGMTA
;
A
#
# COMPACT_ATOMS: atom_id res chain seq x y z
N MET A 1 9.19 -11.69 8.54
CA MET A 1 8.10 -10.76 8.92
C MET A 1 7.92 -9.66 7.88
N ILE A 2 6.78 -9.06 7.85
CA ILE A 2 6.41 -8.05 6.85
C ILE A 2 7.42 -6.91 6.77
N GLY A 3 7.87 -6.40 7.90
CA GLY A 3 8.83 -5.28 7.95
C GLY A 3 10.13 -5.53 7.22
N THR A 4 10.54 -6.79 7.07
CA THR A 4 11.75 -7.16 6.33
C THR A 4 11.62 -6.83 4.82
N PHE A 5 10.42 -6.90 4.27
CA PHE A 5 10.17 -6.75 2.83
C PHE A 5 9.53 -5.42 2.46
N ALA A 6 9.07 -4.65 3.44
CA ALA A 6 8.47 -3.35 3.20
C ALA A 6 9.51 -2.32 2.76
N LYS A 7 9.12 -1.45 1.84
CA LYS A 7 9.93 -0.29 1.47
C LYS A 7 9.71 0.82 2.48
N THR A 8 10.79 1.33 3.05
CA THR A 8 10.74 2.35 4.10
C THR A 8 10.92 3.78 3.59
N ASP A 9 11.39 3.95 2.36
CA ASP A 9 11.47 5.25 1.68
C ASP A 9 10.11 5.62 1.07
N VAL A 10 9.14 5.86 1.92
CA VAL A 10 7.75 6.07 1.54
C VAL A 10 7.57 7.44 0.85
N VAL A 11 6.86 7.44 -0.28
CA VAL A 11 6.46 8.68 -0.93
C VAL A 11 5.24 9.24 -0.18
N LYS A 12 5.39 10.44 0.35
CA LYS A 12 4.40 11.09 1.21
C LYS A 12 3.85 12.36 0.57
N ALA A 13 2.61 12.66 0.89
CA ALA A 13 1.97 13.93 0.58
C ALA A 13 1.00 14.28 1.70
N PHE A 14 0.26 15.36 1.52
CA PHE A 14 -0.74 15.85 2.48
C PHE A 14 -2.13 15.81 1.84
N LEU A 15 -3.17 15.86 2.66
CA LEU A 15 -4.56 15.92 2.17
C LEU A 15 -4.80 17.13 1.26
N THR A 16 -4.06 18.21 1.47
CA THR A 16 -4.15 19.45 0.68
C THR A 16 -3.36 19.41 -0.64
N THR A 17 -2.51 18.42 -0.83
CA THR A 17 -1.69 18.30 -2.05
C THR A 17 -2.61 18.10 -3.27
N PRO A 18 -2.39 18.85 -4.37
CA PRO A 18 -3.19 18.67 -5.58
C PRO A 18 -3.07 17.26 -6.16
N ILE A 19 -4.16 16.76 -6.71
CA ILE A 19 -4.18 15.42 -7.34
C ILE A 19 -3.10 15.31 -8.42
N ARG A 20 -2.93 16.35 -9.24
CA ARG A 20 -1.91 16.39 -10.30
C ARG A 20 -0.50 16.21 -9.74
N GLU A 21 -0.21 16.82 -8.61
CA GLU A 21 1.11 16.70 -7.97
C GLU A 21 1.32 15.28 -7.43
N VAL A 22 0.30 14.66 -6.86
CA VAL A 22 0.35 13.26 -6.43
C VAL A 22 0.64 12.34 -7.64
N ALA A 23 -0.03 12.60 -8.76
CA ALA A 23 0.22 11.84 -10.00
C ALA A 23 1.67 12.00 -10.49
N ARG A 24 2.23 13.20 -10.41
CA ARG A 24 3.65 13.44 -10.74
C ARG A 24 4.60 12.68 -9.83
N MET A 25 4.32 12.67 -8.53
CA MET A 25 5.10 11.88 -7.56
C MET A 25 5.11 10.40 -7.94
N MET A 26 3.95 9.85 -8.30
CA MET A 26 3.84 8.46 -8.72
C MET A 26 4.68 8.18 -9.98
N ALA A 27 4.59 9.06 -10.97
CA ALA A 27 5.31 8.93 -12.22
C ALA A 27 6.83 9.04 -12.02
N GLU A 28 7.28 10.03 -11.26
CA GLU A 28 8.71 10.30 -11.05
C GLU A 28 9.36 9.29 -10.12
N LYS A 29 8.69 8.91 -9.04
CA LYS A 29 9.18 7.95 -8.05
C LYS A 29 8.88 6.50 -8.43
N LYS A 30 8.10 6.27 -9.49
CA LYS A 30 7.71 4.92 -9.95
C LYS A 30 7.02 4.11 -8.87
N VAL A 31 6.08 4.73 -8.18
CA VAL A 31 5.28 4.08 -7.13
C VAL A 31 3.80 4.12 -7.50
N GLY A 32 3.06 3.11 -7.05
CA GLY A 32 1.62 3.01 -7.27
C GLY A 32 0.76 3.49 -6.11
N LEU A 33 1.40 3.91 -5.02
CA LEU A 33 0.72 4.41 -3.82
C LEU A 33 1.49 5.59 -3.24
N VAL A 34 0.76 6.64 -2.87
CA VAL A 34 1.29 7.76 -2.09
C VAL A 34 0.58 7.76 -0.73
N VAL A 35 1.34 7.82 0.34
CA VAL A 35 0.80 7.84 1.70
C VAL A 35 0.59 9.30 2.12
N LEU A 36 -0.63 9.59 2.58
CA LEU A 36 -0.96 10.91 3.07
C LEU A 36 -0.76 10.95 4.58
N VAL A 37 0.00 11.93 5.03
CA VAL A 37 0.40 12.04 6.43
C VAL A 37 -0.02 13.39 7.01
N ASP A 38 -0.09 13.44 8.35
CA ASP A 38 -0.28 14.68 9.07
C ASP A 38 0.93 15.60 8.85
N PRO A 39 0.75 16.89 8.52
CA PRO A 39 1.88 17.79 8.26
C PRO A 39 2.81 18.00 9.46
N LYS A 40 2.29 17.87 10.68
CA LYS A 40 3.06 18.07 11.91
C LYS A 40 3.66 16.77 12.45
N GLU A 41 2.95 15.65 12.24
CA GLU A 41 3.39 14.30 12.64
C GLU A 41 3.43 13.41 11.38
N GLN A 42 4.53 13.45 10.65
CA GLN A 42 4.63 12.79 9.34
C GLN A 42 4.77 11.26 9.38
N ASP A 43 4.72 10.68 10.54
CA ASP A 43 4.57 9.23 10.75
C ASP A 43 3.12 8.83 11.07
N ARG A 44 2.20 9.81 11.14
CA ARG A 44 0.77 9.60 11.31
C ARG A 44 0.09 9.56 9.95
N VAL A 45 -0.40 8.39 9.59
CA VAL A 45 -1.10 8.18 8.32
C VAL A 45 -2.54 8.69 8.44
N VAL A 46 -2.95 9.54 7.51
CA VAL A 46 -4.31 10.10 7.44
C VAL A 46 -5.07 9.69 6.18
N GLY A 47 -4.40 9.07 5.24
CA GLY A 47 -5.01 8.58 4.01
C GLY A 47 -4.00 7.97 3.08
N VAL A 48 -4.49 7.44 1.96
CA VAL A 48 -3.66 6.95 0.86
C VAL A 48 -4.33 7.31 -0.47
N ILE A 49 -3.50 7.43 -1.50
CA ILE A 49 -3.95 7.55 -2.89
C ILE A 49 -3.22 6.50 -3.72
N SER A 50 -3.99 5.70 -4.44
CA SER A 50 -3.49 4.72 -5.40
C SER A 50 -3.55 5.25 -6.83
N GLU A 51 -2.85 4.58 -7.75
CA GLU A 51 -2.97 4.87 -9.18
C GLU A 51 -4.42 4.78 -9.66
N ARG A 52 -5.19 3.84 -9.13
CA ARG A 52 -6.61 3.68 -9.46
C ARG A 52 -7.41 4.92 -9.08
N ASP A 53 -7.12 5.53 -7.94
CA ASP A 53 -7.79 6.76 -7.49
C ASP A 53 -7.51 7.91 -8.45
N VAL A 54 -6.28 8.02 -8.94
CA VAL A 54 -5.90 9.03 -9.94
C VAL A 54 -6.62 8.79 -11.28
N VAL A 55 -6.68 7.54 -11.73
CA VAL A 55 -7.40 7.18 -12.96
C VAL A 55 -8.88 7.52 -12.84
N LYS A 56 -9.51 7.23 -11.70
CA LYS A 56 -10.91 7.59 -11.43
C LYS A 56 -11.11 9.10 -11.44
N ALA A 57 -10.19 9.85 -10.88
CA ALA A 57 -10.26 11.32 -10.89
C ALA A 57 -10.29 11.86 -12.32
N VAL A 58 -9.47 11.32 -13.20
CA VAL A 58 -9.47 11.69 -14.63
C VAL A 58 -10.78 11.27 -15.30
N ALA A 59 -11.21 10.04 -15.09
CA ALA A 59 -12.40 9.48 -15.72
C ALA A 59 -13.70 10.21 -15.33
N TYR A 60 -13.78 10.71 -14.12
CA TYR A 60 -14.96 11.37 -13.57
C TYR A 60 -14.86 12.91 -13.54
N ASP A 61 -13.90 13.47 -14.29
CA ASP A 61 -13.72 14.91 -14.44
C ASP A 61 -13.54 15.66 -13.10
N ILE A 62 -12.88 15.05 -12.17
CA ILE A 62 -12.51 15.70 -10.91
C ILE A 62 -11.42 16.73 -11.22
N ASP A 63 -11.50 17.92 -10.57
CA ASP A 63 -10.48 18.95 -10.71
C ASP A 63 -9.12 18.45 -10.19
N LEU A 64 -8.20 18.21 -11.13
CA LEU A 64 -6.87 17.69 -10.78
C LEU A 64 -5.99 18.70 -10.06
N ASP A 65 -6.33 19.97 -10.09
CA ASP A 65 -5.62 21.03 -9.36
C ASP A 65 -6.23 21.26 -7.96
N GLY A 66 -7.32 20.57 -7.68
CA GLY A 66 -7.91 20.53 -6.35
C GLY A 66 -7.19 19.58 -5.40
N PRO A 67 -7.48 19.68 -4.08
CA PRO A 67 -6.82 18.86 -3.07
C PRO A 67 -7.14 17.37 -3.23
N CYS A 68 -6.16 16.54 -3.00
CA CYS A 68 -6.31 15.09 -3.15
C CYS A 68 -7.22 14.46 -2.10
N ASP A 69 -7.56 15.18 -1.04
CA ASP A 69 -8.54 14.78 -0.03
C ASP A 69 -9.84 14.25 -0.66
N SER A 70 -10.28 14.86 -1.76
CA SER A 70 -11.54 14.49 -2.43
C SER A 70 -11.55 13.07 -3.00
N VAL A 71 -10.40 12.49 -3.28
CA VAL A 71 -10.28 11.14 -3.88
C VAL A 71 -9.49 10.17 -3.01
N ALA A 72 -8.95 10.63 -1.89
CA ALA A 72 -8.16 9.80 -0.98
C ALA A 72 -9.03 8.78 -0.24
N THR A 73 -8.44 7.61 0.00
CA THR A 73 -8.99 6.64 0.95
C THR A 73 -8.50 7.00 2.34
N LYS A 74 -9.42 7.33 3.24
CA LYS A 74 -9.10 7.73 4.62
C LYS A 74 -9.17 6.57 5.61
N ASN A 75 -9.96 5.55 5.30
CA ASN A 75 -10.02 4.33 6.10
C ASN A 75 -8.91 3.39 5.64
N VAL A 76 -7.68 3.71 6.06
CA VAL A 76 -6.46 3.05 5.56
C VAL A 76 -6.32 1.67 6.17
N ILE A 77 -6.09 0.67 5.31
CA ILE A 77 -5.77 -0.69 5.75
C ILE A 77 -4.28 -0.73 6.06
N THR A 78 -3.95 -1.10 7.28
CA THR A 78 -2.56 -1.21 7.75
C THR A 78 -2.27 -2.61 8.28
N ILE A 79 -1.00 -2.99 8.24
CA ILE A 79 -0.50 -4.22 8.86
C ILE A 79 0.73 -3.85 9.68
N GLU A 80 0.78 -4.35 10.91
CA GLU A 80 1.93 -4.12 11.78
C GLU A 80 3.17 -4.87 11.25
N TYR A 81 4.34 -4.28 11.37
CA TYR A 81 5.59 -4.73 10.72
C TYR A 81 6.05 -6.13 11.16
N ASP A 82 5.68 -6.55 12.34
CA ASP A 82 6.08 -7.84 12.93
C ASP A 82 5.17 -9.02 12.55
N GLN A 83 4.13 -8.77 11.75
CA GLN A 83 3.22 -9.80 11.27
C GLN A 83 3.89 -10.69 10.22
N PRO A 84 3.43 -11.95 10.07
CA PRO A 84 3.90 -12.84 9.01
C PRO A 84 3.59 -12.28 7.62
N VAL A 85 4.47 -12.54 6.66
CA VAL A 85 4.30 -12.11 5.26
C VAL A 85 3.00 -12.64 4.64
N ALA A 86 2.59 -13.84 5.01
CA ALA A 86 1.33 -14.42 4.54
C ALA A 86 0.11 -13.57 4.90
N LYS A 87 0.18 -12.79 5.98
CA LYS A 87 -0.90 -11.86 6.35
C LYS A 87 -1.10 -10.79 5.29
N ALA A 88 -0.04 -10.32 4.66
CA ALA A 88 -0.15 -9.37 3.55
C ALA A 88 -0.86 -10.00 2.35
N ALA A 89 -0.53 -11.24 2.01
CA ALA A 89 -1.20 -11.96 0.93
C ALA A 89 -2.71 -12.09 1.17
N GLU A 90 -3.11 -12.40 2.40
CA GLU A 90 -4.52 -12.45 2.79
C GLU A 90 -5.23 -11.10 2.62
N VAL A 91 -4.58 -10.02 3.04
CA VAL A 91 -5.12 -8.67 2.95
C VAL A 91 -5.28 -8.24 1.50
N PHE A 92 -4.27 -8.49 0.66
CA PHE A 92 -4.36 -8.19 -0.77
C PHE A 92 -5.55 -8.89 -1.43
N ARG A 93 -5.75 -10.16 -1.11
CA ARG A 93 -6.85 -10.94 -1.64
C ARG A 93 -8.21 -10.47 -1.12
N LYS A 94 -8.32 -10.28 0.20
CA LYS A 94 -9.58 -9.92 0.85
C LYS A 94 -10.11 -8.56 0.40
N TYR A 95 -9.22 -7.57 0.30
CA TYR A 95 -9.59 -6.19 0.03
C TYR A 95 -9.37 -5.78 -1.43
N HIS A 96 -8.88 -6.69 -2.28
CA HIS A 96 -8.57 -6.41 -3.69
C HIS A 96 -7.65 -5.20 -3.88
N ILE A 97 -6.65 -5.08 -3.01
CA ILE A 97 -5.64 -4.03 -3.05
C ILE A 97 -4.28 -4.61 -3.41
N ARG A 98 -3.40 -3.78 -3.95
CA ARG A 98 -2.05 -4.17 -4.37
C ARG A 98 -0.96 -3.63 -3.47
N HIS A 99 -1.30 -2.76 -2.55
CA HIS A 99 -0.39 -2.13 -1.62
C HIS A 99 -1.02 -2.12 -0.24
N VAL A 100 -0.19 -2.21 0.78
CA VAL A 100 -0.63 -2.07 2.16
C VAL A 100 0.37 -1.18 2.90
N VAL A 101 -0.14 -0.31 3.76
CA VAL A 101 0.68 0.50 4.65
C VAL A 101 1.14 -0.38 5.81
N VAL A 102 2.43 -0.39 6.04
CA VAL A 102 3.04 -1.11 7.16
C VAL A 102 3.32 -0.13 8.29
N THR A 103 2.86 -0.48 9.48
CA THR A 103 3.05 0.35 10.68
C THR A 103 3.96 -0.35 11.69
N LYS A 104 4.58 0.46 12.53
CA LYS A 104 5.32 0.00 13.70
C LYS A 104 4.81 0.77 14.90
N ASN A 105 4.20 0.05 15.85
CA ASN A 105 3.53 0.67 16.99
C ASN A 105 2.48 1.72 16.56
N GLY A 106 1.74 1.41 15.48
CA GLY A 106 0.71 2.28 14.95
C GLY A 106 1.20 3.44 14.10
N ARG A 107 2.52 3.61 13.95
CA ARG A 107 3.13 4.70 13.17
C ARG A 107 3.66 4.20 11.83
N LEU A 108 3.70 5.08 10.84
CA LEU A 108 4.18 4.73 9.50
C LEU A 108 5.59 4.14 9.55
N TYR A 109 5.74 2.94 9.05
CA TYR A 109 7.02 2.26 8.89
C TYR A 109 7.41 2.14 7.41
N GLY A 110 6.49 1.69 6.57
CA GLY A 110 6.77 1.46 5.18
C GLY A 110 5.53 1.11 4.37
N VAL A 111 5.74 0.72 3.14
CA VAL A 111 4.69 0.23 2.23
C VAL A 111 5.15 -1.09 1.63
N LEU A 112 4.24 -2.05 1.58
CA LEU A 112 4.47 -3.33 0.93
C LEU A 112 3.52 -3.47 -0.26
N SER A 113 4.07 -3.76 -1.44
CA SER A 113 3.28 -4.04 -2.63
C SER A 113 3.23 -5.53 -2.92
N ILE A 114 2.21 -5.94 -3.67
CA ILE A 114 2.14 -7.32 -4.17
C ILE A 114 3.36 -7.64 -5.04
N ARG A 115 3.89 -6.64 -5.75
CA ARG A 115 5.10 -6.77 -6.56
C ARG A 115 6.34 -7.08 -5.70
N ASP A 116 6.43 -6.47 -4.52
CA ASP A 116 7.53 -6.74 -3.59
C ASP A 116 7.52 -8.20 -3.13
N LEU A 117 6.33 -8.76 -2.89
CA LEU A 117 6.19 -10.19 -2.54
C LEU A 117 6.61 -11.10 -3.69
N ILE A 118 6.22 -10.78 -4.92
CA ILE A 118 6.50 -11.62 -6.10
C ILE A 118 7.98 -11.57 -6.46
N ARG A 119 8.63 -10.42 -6.33
CA ARG A 119 10.03 -10.23 -6.71
C ARG A 119 11.03 -10.76 -5.71
N ASP A 120 10.62 -10.92 -4.45
CA ASP A 120 11.48 -11.41 -3.41
C ASP A 120 11.27 -12.92 -3.21
N GLU A 121 12.30 -13.70 -3.49
CA GLU A 121 12.23 -15.16 -3.39
C GLU A 121 11.97 -15.62 -1.96
N ASP A 122 12.57 -14.95 -0.97
CA ASP A 122 12.36 -15.29 0.44
C ASP A 122 10.95 -14.97 0.88
N ALA A 123 10.38 -13.85 0.43
CA ALA A 123 8.99 -13.49 0.72
C ALA A 123 8.02 -14.50 0.13
N LEU A 124 8.22 -14.91 -1.13
CA LEU A 124 7.40 -15.95 -1.76
C LEU A 124 7.48 -17.28 -1.03
N ARG A 125 8.67 -17.65 -0.58
CA ARG A 125 8.88 -18.88 0.17
C ARG A 125 8.12 -18.86 1.49
N GLU A 126 8.16 -17.77 2.23
CA GLU A 126 7.42 -17.63 3.48
C GLU A 126 5.90 -17.74 3.27
N VAL A 127 5.38 -17.14 2.19
CA VAL A 127 3.96 -17.25 1.83
C VAL A 127 3.63 -18.70 1.49
N ALA A 128 4.44 -19.35 0.66
CA ALA A 128 4.22 -20.74 0.25
C ALA A 128 4.25 -21.70 1.44
N GLU A 129 5.21 -21.55 2.35
CA GLU A 129 5.32 -22.37 3.56
C GLU A 129 4.10 -22.21 4.47
N PHE A 130 3.59 -20.99 4.61
CA PHE A 130 2.39 -20.74 5.41
C PHE A 130 1.17 -21.49 4.84
N TYR A 131 0.97 -21.46 3.53
CA TYR A 131 -0.18 -22.10 2.88
C TYR A 131 0.02 -23.59 2.62
N GLU A 132 1.22 -24.13 2.70
CA GLU A 132 1.51 -25.55 2.55
C GLU A 132 0.72 -26.41 3.55
N TRP A 133 0.52 -25.94 4.75
CA TRP A 133 -0.25 -26.60 5.79
C TRP A 133 -1.75 -26.73 5.48
N THR A 134 -2.26 -25.86 4.61
CA THR A 134 -3.67 -25.82 4.25
C THR A 134 -3.94 -26.45 2.90
N PHE A 135 -2.88 -26.87 2.18
CA PHE A 135 -2.99 -27.48 0.87
C PHE A 135 -3.13 -28.99 1.01
N GLU A 136 -4.29 -29.54 0.63
CA GLU A 136 -4.52 -30.96 0.65
C GLU A 136 -3.92 -31.65 -0.58
N PRO A 137 -3.23 -32.80 -0.41
CA PRO A 137 -2.74 -33.57 -1.55
C PRO A 137 -3.86 -33.95 -2.51
N GLY A 138 -3.67 -33.65 -3.79
CA GLY A 138 -4.67 -33.92 -4.82
C GLY A 138 -5.59 -32.75 -5.14
N MET A 139 -5.54 -31.62 -4.40
CA MET A 139 -6.20 -30.39 -4.81
C MET A 139 -5.54 -29.84 -6.06
N THR A 140 -6.37 -29.53 -7.07
CA THR A 140 -5.90 -28.80 -8.24
C THR A 140 -6.12 -27.32 -8.05
N ALA A 141 -5.12 -26.55 -8.40
CA ALA A 141 -5.20 -25.10 -8.31
C ALA A 141 -6.27 -24.52 -9.25
#